data_b740c439370a6cd703090ec3203bf18c
#
_entry.id   b740c439370a6cd703090ec3203bf18c
#
_cell.length_a   1.000
_cell.length_b   1.000
_cell.length_c   1.000
_cell.angle_alpha   90.00
_cell.angle_beta   90.00
_cell.angle_gamma   90.00
#
_symmetry.space_group_name_H-M   'P 1'
#
loop_
_entity.id
_entity.type
_entity.pdbx_description
1 polymer ?
#
loop_
_entity_poly.entity_id
_entity_poly.type
_entity_poly.pdbx_seq_one_letter_code
_entity_poly.pdbx_strand_id
1 'polypeptide(L)'
;MSVKVAINGFGRIGRLAFRQMFGAEGYEVVAINDLTKPSMLAQLLKYDTAQGGYCGKIGESLHTVTADDEAGTITVDGKTLKIYAMAKANELPWGEIGVDVVLECTGFYCSKDKAQAHIDAGAKKVVISAPAGNDLPTIVYSVNEKTLTADDKIISAASCTTNCLAPMAKALNDYAPIQSGIMSTIHAYTGDQMILDGPHRKGDLRRARAGAANIVPNSTGAAKAIGLVIPELNGKLIGSAQRVPVPTGSTTILTAVVKGADVTKEGINAAMKAAASESFGYNEDAIVSSDVIGMRFGSLFDATQTMVAKIADDLYEVQVVSWYDNENSYTSQMVRTIKYFAEI
;
A
#
# COMPACT_ATOMS: atom_id res chain seq x y z
N MET A 1 16.11 10.30 -16.75
CA MET A 1 16.42 8.86 -17.01
C MET A 1 15.35 8.02 -16.32
N SER A 2 14.98 6.88 -16.89
CA SER A 2 14.02 5.99 -16.24
C SER A 2 14.68 5.21 -15.10
N VAL A 3 13.96 5.04 -14.00
CA VAL A 3 14.39 4.23 -12.84
C VAL A 3 14.28 2.75 -13.19
N LYS A 4 15.37 2.01 -13.11
CA LYS A 4 15.41 0.57 -13.33
C LYS A 4 14.93 -0.17 -12.09
N VAL A 5 13.73 -0.79 -12.17
CA VAL A 5 13.09 -1.47 -11.07
C VAL A 5 13.10 -2.97 -11.28
N ALA A 6 13.57 -3.72 -10.29
CA ALA A 6 13.34 -5.15 -10.17
C ALA A 6 12.24 -5.43 -9.14
N ILE A 7 11.36 -6.40 -9.44
CA ILE A 7 10.27 -6.79 -8.55
C ILE A 7 10.60 -8.16 -7.95
N ASN A 8 10.79 -8.23 -6.64
CA ASN A 8 10.97 -9.46 -5.91
C ASN A 8 9.65 -9.91 -5.29
N GLY A 9 9.03 -10.95 -5.84
CA GLY A 9 7.69 -11.41 -5.52
C GLY A 9 6.62 -10.85 -6.47
N PHE A 10 6.09 -11.68 -7.34
CA PHE A 10 5.08 -11.31 -8.34
C PHE A 10 3.67 -11.72 -7.90
N GLY A 11 3.40 -11.56 -6.58
CA GLY A 11 2.08 -11.72 -5.97
C GLY A 11 1.12 -10.57 -6.34
N ARG A 12 0.08 -10.36 -5.53
CA ARG A 12 -0.92 -9.30 -5.75
C ARG A 12 -0.27 -7.92 -5.97
N ILE A 13 0.53 -7.49 -5.00
CA ILE A 13 1.15 -6.15 -5.01
C ILE A 13 2.20 -6.03 -6.12
N GLY A 14 3.06 -7.04 -6.30
CA GLY A 14 4.06 -7.03 -7.38
C GLY A 14 3.46 -6.91 -8.77
N ARG A 15 2.34 -7.63 -9.04
CA ARG A 15 1.64 -7.51 -10.33
C ARG A 15 0.96 -6.16 -10.52
N LEU A 16 0.36 -5.58 -9.49
CA LEU A 16 -0.26 -4.25 -9.59
C LEU A 16 0.80 -3.15 -9.75
N ALA A 17 1.93 -3.26 -9.06
CA ALA A 17 3.07 -2.37 -9.27
C ALA A 17 3.61 -2.47 -10.71
N PHE A 18 3.74 -3.69 -11.23
CA PHE A 18 4.09 -3.93 -12.62
C PHE A 18 3.13 -3.22 -13.58
N ARG A 19 1.82 -3.41 -13.42
CA ARG A 19 0.80 -2.76 -14.26
C ARG A 19 0.88 -1.24 -14.25
N GLN A 20 1.34 -0.64 -13.16
CA GLN A 20 1.46 0.81 -13.04
C GLN A 20 2.78 1.36 -13.57
N MET A 21 3.86 0.57 -13.52
CA MET A 21 5.19 0.99 -13.96
C MET A 21 5.52 0.59 -15.39
N PHE A 22 4.97 -0.54 -15.89
CA PHE A 22 5.28 -1.03 -17.24
C PHE A 22 4.75 -0.08 -18.31
N GLY A 23 5.66 0.45 -19.14
CA GLY A 23 5.35 1.46 -20.15
C GLY A 23 5.08 2.86 -19.62
N ALA A 24 5.11 3.09 -18.31
CA ALA A 24 4.94 4.41 -17.72
C ALA A 24 6.24 5.23 -17.78
N GLU A 25 6.09 6.55 -17.99
CA GLU A 25 7.23 7.47 -18.03
C GLU A 25 7.95 7.52 -16.66
N GLY A 26 9.28 7.44 -16.73
CA GLY A 26 10.15 7.48 -15.56
C GLY A 26 10.43 6.12 -14.92
N TYR A 27 9.87 5.02 -15.44
CA TYR A 27 10.11 3.67 -14.93
C TYR A 27 10.57 2.71 -16.04
N GLU A 28 11.42 1.77 -15.65
CA GLU A 28 11.77 0.62 -16.46
C GLU A 28 11.78 -0.65 -15.57
N VAL A 29 10.77 -1.50 -15.70
CA VAL A 29 10.82 -2.82 -15.07
C VAL A 29 11.79 -3.69 -15.85
N VAL A 30 12.91 -4.08 -15.21
CA VAL A 30 14.01 -4.81 -15.85
C VAL A 30 14.03 -6.28 -15.54
N ALA A 31 13.45 -6.70 -14.40
CA ALA A 31 13.42 -8.09 -13.97
C ALA A 31 12.32 -8.36 -12.94
N ILE A 32 11.95 -9.64 -12.86
CA ILE A 32 11.05 -10.16 -11.84
C ILE A 32 11.72 -11.38 -11.23
N ASN A 33 11.64 -11.56 -9.90
CA ASN A 33 12.00 -12.79 -9.22
C ASN A 33 10.76 -13.36 -8.53
N ASP A 34 10.41 -14.61 -8.86
CA ASP A 34 9.34 -15.35 -8.20
C ASP A 34 9.59 -16.85 -8.37
N LEU A 35 9.31 -17.65 -7.35
CA LEU A 35 9.53 -19.11 -7.39
C LEU A 35 8.47 -19.86 -8.21
N THR A 36 7.46 -19.17 -8.69
CA THR A 36 6.37 -19.70 -9.50
C THR A 36 6.76 -19.69 -10.97
N LYS A 37 6.29 -20.66 -11.74
CA LYS A 37 6.55 -20.74 -13.19
C LYS A 37 6.02 -19.52 -13.94
N PRO A 38 6.74 -19.04 -14.99
CA PRO A 38 6.32 -17.91 -15.82
C PRO A 38 4.90 -18.03 -16.38
N SER A 39 4.48 -19.21 -16.82
CA SER A 39 3.14 -19.46 -17.35
C SER A 39 2.03 -19.16 -16.33
N MET A 40 2.21 -19.54 -15.07
CA MET A 40 1.27 -19.22 -14.00
C MET A 40 1.27 -17.73 -13.69
N LEU A 41 2.44 -17.09 -13.62
CA LEU A 41 2.55 -15.65 -13.37
C LEU A 41 1.90 -14.83 -14.49
N ALA A 42 2.11 -15.24 -15.75
CA ALA A 42 1.47 -14.63 -16.91
C ALA A 42 -0.06 -14.77 -16.87
N GLN A 43 -0.57 -15.95 -16.49
CA GLN A 43 -2.00 -16.18 -16.33
C GLN A 43 -2.60 -15.25 -15.26
N LEU A 44 -1.94 -15.13 -14.12
CA LEU A 44 -2.39 -14.25 -13.03
C LEU A 44 -2.20 -12.75 -13.34
N LEU A 45 -1.31 -12.38 -14.27
CA LEU A 45 -1.21 -11.03 -14.77
C LEU A 45 -2.34 -10.71 -15.75
N LYS A 46 -2.69 -11.65 -16.64
CA LYS A 46 -3.79 -11.49 -17.59
C LYS A 46 -5.14 -11.29 -16.91
N TYR A 47 -5.43 -12.14 -15.93
CA TYR A 47 -6.74 -12.23 -15.31
C TYR A 47 -6.65 -11.93 -13.82
N ASP A 48 -7.45 -10.99 -13.37
CA ASP A 48 -7.50 -10.56 -11.98
C ASP A 48 -8.95 -10.32 -11.58
N THR A 49 -9.45 -11.13 -10.65
CA THR A 49 -10.84 -11.07 -10.19
C THR A 49 -11.17 -9.76 -9.46
N ALA A 50 -10.21 -9.25 -8.66
CA ALA A 50 -10.45 -8.07 -7.83
C ALA A 50 -10.19 -6.76 -8.59
N GLN A 51 -9.19 -6.74 -9.50
CA GLN A 51 -8.72 -5.51 -10.16
C GLN A 51 -9.01 -5.47 -11.67
N GLY A 52 -9.71 -6.48 -12.18
CA GLY A 52 -9.97 -6.61 -13.61
C GLY A 52 -8.76 -7.12 -14.40
N GLY A 53 -9.02 -7.68 -15.57
CA GLY A 53 -7.98 -8.26 -16.44
C GLY A 53 -7.03 -7.19 -17.00
N TYR A 54 -5.72 -7.43 -16.95
CA TYR A 54 -4.72 -6.54 -17.54
C TYR A 54 -4.81 -6.48 -19.07
N CYS A 55 -5.19 -7.58 -19.70
CA CYS A 55 -5.41 -7.65 -21.14
C CYS A 55 -6.79 -7.18 -21.59
N GLY A 56 -7.62 -6.68 -20.68
CA GLY A 56 -9.02 -6.36 -20.95
C GLY A 56 -9.96 -7.55 -20.72
N LYS A 57 -11.20 -7.42 -21.18
CA LYS A 57 -12.18 -8.50 -21.19
C LYS A 57 -11.86 -9.51 -22.29
N ILE A 58 -12.45 -10.70 -22.24
CA ILE A 58 -12.32 -11.70 -23.33
C ILE A 58 -12.84 -11.07 -24.63
N GLY A 59 -11.97 -11.08 -25.64
CA GLY A 59 -12.21 -10.43 -26.94
C GLY A 59 -11.63 -9.02 -27.06
N GLU A 60 -11.11 -8.44 -25.97
CA GLU A 60 -10.31 -7.20 -25.99
C GLU A 60 -8.81 -7.53 -26.00
N SER A 61 -8.00 -6.59 -26.45
CA SER A 61 -6.55 -6.71 -26.56
C SER A 61 -5.87 -5.43 -26.09
N LEU A 62 -6.12 -5.03 -24.80
CA LEU A 62 -5.47 -3.86 -24.20
C LEU A 62 -3.97 -4.08 -24.05
N HIS A 63 -3.58 -5.28 -23.63
CA HIS A 63 -2.20 -5.74 -23.51
C HIS A 63 -2.07 -7.18 -23.99
N THR A 64 -0.90 -7.53 -24.52
CA THR A 64 -0.54 -8.91 -24.85
C THR A 64 0.40 -9.46 -23.78
N VAL A 65 0.13 -10.67 -23.31
CA VAL A 65 0.99 -11.35 -22.32
C VAL A 65 1.20 -12.78 -22.75
N THR A 66 2.45 -13.19 -22.92
CA THR A 66 2.85 -14.58 -23.17
C THR A 66 3.94 -15.01 -22.20
N ALA A 67 4.20 -16.28 -22.08
CA ALA A 67 5.25 -16.82 -21.24
C ALA A 67 5.95 -17.99 -21.92
N ASP A 68 7.23 -18.18 -21.57
CA ASP A 68 8.03 -19.32 -21.93
C ASP A 68 8.67 -19.87 -20.65
N ASP A 69 8.23 -21.05 -20.22
CA ASP A 69 8.70 -21.71 -19.00
C ASP A 69 10.13 -22.23 -19.13
N GLU A 70 10.56 -22.65 -20.34
CA GLU A 70 11.91 -23.16 -20.61
C GLU A 70 12.92 -22.02 -20.62
N ALA A 71 12.58 -20.91 -21.30
CA ALA A 71 13.41 -19.72 -21.32
C ALA A 71 13.35 -18.94 -19.98
N GLY A 72 12.35 -19.22 -19.13
CA GLY A 72 12.11 -18.49 -17.88
C GLY A 72 11.76 -17.03 -18.14
N THR A 73 10.78 -16.76 -19.03
CA THR A 73 10.45 -15.38 -19.44
C THR A 73 8.94 -15.13 -19.50
N ILE A 74 8.58 -13.86 -19.33
CA ILE A 74 7.26 -13.33 -19.67
C ILE A 74 7.48 -12.22 -20.70
N THR A 75 6.68 -12.23 -21.77
CA THR A 75 6.65 -11.15 -22.77
C THR A 75 5.37 -10.38 -22.67
N VAL A 76 5.45 -9.08 -22.48
CA VAL A 76 4.33 -8.15 -22.41
C VAL A 76 4.49 -7.10 -23.51
N ASP A 77 3.51 -6.98 -24.40
CA ASP A 77 3.50 -6.03 -25.53
C ASP A 77 4.81 -6.05 -26.34
N GLY A 78 5.33 -7.26 -26.56
CA GLY A 78 6.58 -7.49 -27.30
C GLY A 78 7.87 -7.28 -26.50
N LYS A 79 7.82 -6.75 -25.27
CA LYS A 79 8.98 -6.62 -24.38
C LYS A 79 9.10 -7.88 -23.50
N THR A 80 10.23 -8.59 -23.67
CA THR A 80 10.53 -9.82 -22.89
C THR A 80 11.24 -9.46 -21.59
N LEU A 81 10.75 -10.03 -20.49
CA LEU A 81 11.27 -9.87 -19.15
C LEU A 81 11.77 -11.21 -18.61
N LYS A 82 12.97 -11.23 -18.04
CA LYS A 82 13.48 -12.42 -17.34
C LYS A 82 12.78 -12.61 -16.03
N ILE A 83 12.35 -13.85 -15.78
CA ILE A 83 11.83 -14.31 -14.50
C ILE A 83 12.94 -15.12 -13.83
N TYR A 84 13.49 -14.61 -12.77
CA TYR A 84 14.39 -15.35 -11.90
C TYR A 84 13.57 -16.20 -10.92
N ALA A 85 14.09 -17.36 -10.54
CA ALA A 85 13.43 -18.27 -9.59
C ALA A 85 14.38 -18.59 -8.42
N MET A 86 14.93 -17.56 -7.82
CA MET A 86 15.95 -17.67 -6.79
C MET A 86 15.36 -17.37 -5.41
N ALA A 87 15.50 -18.32 -4.47
CA ALA A 87 14.99 -18.17 -3.11
C ALA A 87 15.82 -17.22 -2.25
N LYS A 88 17.13 -17.12 -2.55
CA LYS A 88 18.06 -16.25 -1.82
C LYS A 88 18.28 -14.95 -2.57
N ALA A 89 17.92 -13.85 -1.96
CA ALA A 89 17.98 -12.53 -2.60
C ALA A 89 19.41 -12.08 -2.91
N ASN A 90 20.40 -12.48 -2.11
CA ASN A 90 21.81 -12.14 -2.34
C ASN A 90 22.47 -12.88 -3.52
N GLU A 91 21.79 -13.85 -4.10
CA GLU A 91 22.25 -14.58 -5.31
C GLU A 91 21.68 -13.98 -6.61
N LEU A 92 20.77 -12.99 -6.51
CA LEU A 92 20.13 -12.35 -7.65
C LEU A 92 21.11 -11.37 -8.35
N PRO A 93 21.09 -11.26 -9.70
CA PRO A 93 22.08 -10.50 -10.44
C PRO A 93 21.74 -8.99 -10.53
N TRP A 94 21.32 -8.35 -9.43
CA TRP A 94 20.85 -6.96 -9.45
C TRP A 94 21.92 -5.97 -9.90
N GLY A 95 23.15 -6.19 -9.46
CA GLY A 95 24.28 -5.35 -9.89
C GLY A 95 24.61 -5.50 -11.36
N GLU A 96 24.58 -6.73 -11.91
CA GLU A 96 24.92 -7.02 -13.31
C GLU A 96 23.92 -6.37 -14.27
N ILE A 97 22.62 -6.36 -13.92
CA ILE A 97 21.56 -5.75 -14.75
C ILE A 97 21.30 -4.28 -14.41
N GLY A 98 22.05 -3.71 -13.45
CA GLY A 98 22.03 -2.31 -13.10
C GLY A 98 20.73 -1.84 -12.45
N VAL A 99 20.19 -2.61 -11.49
CA VAL A 99 18.95 -2.28 -10.78
C VAL A 99 19.16 -1.05 -9.89
N ASP A 100 18.34 -0.03 -10.09
CA ASP A 100 18.33 1.15 -9.24
C ASP A 100 17.54 0.87 -7.94
N VAL A 101 16.33 0.29 -8.06
CA VAL A 101 15.47 0.00 -6.93
C VAL A 101 14.92 -1.43 -7.02
N VAL A 102 15.08 -2.19 -5.95
CA VAL A 102 14.30 -3.43 -5.76
C VAL A 102 13.02 -3.11 -5.03
N LEU A 103 11.89 -3.52 -5.61
CA LEU A 103 10.61 -3.58 -4.93
C LEU A 103 10.44 -4.96 -4.29
N GLU A 104 10.51 -5.02 -2.96
CA GLU A 104 10.37 -6.25 -2.18
C GLU A 104 8.91 -6.52 -1.85
N CYS A 105 8.31 -7.53 -2.47
CA CYS A 105 6.89 -7.90 -2.36
C CYS A 105 6.67 -9.35 -1.88
N THR A 106 7.72 -10.09 -1.46
CA THR A 106 7.58 -11.49 -1.06
C THR A 106 6.99 -11.66 0.34
N GLY A 107 7.15 -10.65 1.20
CA GLY A 107 6.85 -10.73 2.63
C GLY A 107 7.88 -11.51 3.46
N PHE A 108 9.02 -11.94 2.87
CA PHE A 108 10.11 -12.62 3.58
C PHE A 108 11.21 -11.66 4.04
N TYR A 109 11.52 -10.65 3.25
CA TYR A 109 12.59 -9.69 3.51
C TYR A 109 12.06 -8.38 4.13
N CYS A 110 11.15 -8.49 5.10
CA CYS A 110 10.44 -7.38 5.73
C CYS A 110 11.17 -6.87 6.99
N SER A 111 12.48 -6.67 6.92
CA SER A 111 13.29 -5.96 7.91
C SER A 111 14.54 -5.42 7.23
N LYS A 112 15.21 -4.44 7.86
CA LYS A 112 16.45 -3.85 7.33
C LYS A 112 17.51 -4.92 7.08
N ASP A 113 17.79 -5.76 8.09
CA ASP A 113 18.81 -6.81 8.01
C ASP A 113 18.52 -7.82 6.88
N LYS A 114 17.27 -8.23 6.73
CA LYS A 114 16.91 -9.17 5.67
C LYS A 114 16.98 -8.53 4.28
N ALA A 115 16.45 -7.31 4.15
CA ALA A 115 16.45 -6.58 2.88
C ALA A 115 17.86 -6.18 2.42
N GLN A 116 18.85 -6.16 3.34
CA GLN A 116 20.25 -5.95 3.03
C GLN A 116 20.75 -6.94 1.96
N ALA A 117 20.21 -8.15 1.90
CA ALA A 117 20.54 -9.14 0.88
C ALA A 117 20.36 -8.63 -0.57
N HIS A 118 19.43 -7.72 -0.82
CA HIS A 118 19.27 -7.10 -2.12
C HIS A 118 20.36 -6.07 -2.44
N ILE A 119 20.81 -5.33 -1.42
CA ILE A 119 21.95 -4.41 -1.56
C ILE A 119 23.23 -5.21 -1.81
N ASP A 120 23.43 -6.31 -1.08
CA ASP A 120 24.58 -7.21 -1.26
C ASP A 120 24.59 -7.85 -2.67
N ALA A 121 23.42 -8.05 -3.26
CA ALA A 121 23.25 -8.47 -4.65
C ALA A 121 23.49 -7.35 -5.69
N GLY A 122 23.80 -6.13 -5.24
CA GLY A 122 24.17 -5.00 -6.08
C GLY A 122 23.04 -4.05 -6.46
N ALA A 123 21.86 -4.14 -5.86
CA ALA A 123 20.84 -3.11 -5.98
C ALA A 123 21.28 -1.82 -5.27
N LYS A 124 20.92 -0.65 -5.83
CA LYS A 124 21.29 0.63 -5.21
C LYS A 124 20.38 0.94 -4.01
N LYS A 125 19.08 0.64 -4.12
CA LYS A 125 18.06 0.94 -3.11
C LYS A 125 17.01 -0.18 -3.04
N VAL A 126 16.30 -0.28 -1.88
CA VAL A 126 15.22 -1.26 -1.67
C VAL A 126 14.01 -0.56 -1.08
N VAL A 127 12.84 -0.82 -1.65
CA VAL A 127 11.53 -0.43 -1.09
C VAL A 127 10.80 -1.70 -0.64
N ILE A 128 10.55 -1.82 0.65
CA ILE A 128 9.82 -2.95 1.25
C ILE A 128 8.32 -2.64 1.21
N SER A 129 7.52 -3.51 0.60
CA SER A 129 6.06 -3.36 0.47
C SER A 129 5.28 -3.80 1.73
N ALA A 130 5.84 -3.57 2.91
CA ALA A 130 5.24 -3.95 4.19
C ALA A 130 5.85 -3.12 5.33
N PRO A 131 5.20 -3.05 6.51
CA PRO A 131 5.86 -2.58 7.73
C PRO A 131 7.12 -3.41 8.02
N ALA A 132 8.24 -2.77 8.30
CA ALA A 132 9.55 -3.41 8.34
C ALA A 132 10.40 -3.11 9.60
N GLY A 133 9.75 -2.72 10.69
CA GLY A 133 10.41 -2.35 11.94
C GLY A 133 10.54 -0.84 12.12
N ASN A 134 11.36 -0.43 13.11
CA ASN A 134 11.55 0.98 13.47
C ASN A 134 12.99 1.45 13.23
N ASP A 135 13.82 0.60 12.65
CA ASP A 135 15.26 0.81 12.40
C ASP A 135 15.56 1.27 10.97
N LEU A 136 14.51 1.57 10.21
CA LEU A 136 14.57 2.11 8.87
C LEU A 136 13.42 3.11 8.63
N PRO A 137 13.57 4.06 7.69
CA PRO A 137 12.50 5.02 7.37
C PRO A 137 11.22 4.31 6.93
N THR A 138 10.09 4.71 7.54
CA THR A 138 8.74 4.31 7.12
C THR A 138 8.08 5.48 6.41
N ILE A 139 7.74 5.33 5.15
CA ILE A 139 7.32 6.41 4.26
C ILE A 139 5.87 6.24 3.82
N VAL A 140 5.14 7.33 3.92
CA VAL A 140 3.86 7.56 3.24
C VAL A 140 4.04 8.74 2.30
N TYR A 141 3.97 8.51 1.01
CA TYR A 141 4.14 9.54 -0.01
C TYR A 141 3.13 10.68 0.17
N SER A 142 3.59 11.92 -0.03
CA SER A 142 2.91 13.19 0.25
C SER A 142 2.65 13.50 1.74
N VAL A 143 3.21 12.72 2.66
CA VAL A 143 3.18 13.01 4.10
C VAL A 143 4.58 13.25 4.64
N ASN A 144 5.50 12.30 4.45
CA ASN A 144 6.85 12.38 5.01
C ASN A 144 7.98 11.92 4.07
N GLU A 145 7.75 11.78 2.75
CA GLU A 145 8.80 11.38 1.81
C GLU A 145 10.00 12.33 1.81
N LYS A 146 9.79 13.60 2.15
CA LYS A 146 10.84 14.63 2.23
C LYS A 146 11.82 14.45 3.40
N THR A 147 11.53 13.50 4.30
CA THR A 147 12.47 13.13 5.37
C THR A 147 13.58 12.22 4.89
N LEU A 148 13.44 11.63 3.69
CA LEU A 148 14.45 10.77 3.09
C LEU A 148 15.68 11.57 2.66
N THR A 149 16.83 10.91 2.75
CA THR A 149 18.14 11.43 2.33
C THR A 149 18.82 10.49 1.34
N ALA A 150 19.85 10.98 0.66
CA ALA A 150 20.64 10.16 -0.27
C ALA A 150 21.38 8.97 0.40
N ASP A 151 21.56 9.03 1.72
CA ASP A 151 22.20 7.96 2.49
C ASP A 151 21.28 6.80 2.79
N ASP A 152 19.96 7.01 2.71
CA ASP A 152 18.98 5.95 2.87
C ASP A 152 19.08 4.95 1.71
N LYS A 153 19.19 3.66 2.03
CA LYS A 153 19.29 2.57 1.04
C LYS A 153 18.10 1.62 1.09
N ILE A 154 17.47 1.48 2.27
CA ILE A 154 16.36 0.54 2.50
C ILE A 154 15.26 1.30 3.24
N ILE A 155 14.05 1.29 2.69
CA ILE A 155 12.89 1.95 3.29
C ILE A 155 11.67 1.02 3.30
N SER A 156 10.74 1.32 4.19
CA SER A 156 9.40 0.72 4.20
C SER A 156 8.38 1.67 3.57
N ALA A 157 7.55 1.19 2.67
CA ALA A 157 6.38 1.92 2.16
C ALA A 157 5.16 1.80 3.09
N ALA A 158 5.37 1.47 4.37
CA ALA A 158 4.32 1.28 5.37
C ALA A 158 3.29 0.18 5.00
N SER A 159 2.06 0.30 5.49
CA SER A 159 0.94 -0.56 5.12
C SER A 159 -0.12 0.21 4.34
N CYS A 160 -1.03 -0.51 3.67
CA CYS A 160 -2.17 0.10 2.98
C CYS A 160 -3.01 0.97 3.93
N THR A 161 -3.29 0.48 5.13
CA THR A 161 -4.06 1.22 6.14
C THR A 161 -3.31 2.45 6.64
N THR A 162 -1.97 2.39 6.81
CA THR A 162 -1.16 3.55 7.19
C THR A 162 -1.18 4.61 6.09
N ASN A 163 -1.10 4.19 4.82
CA ASN A 163 -1.17 5.09 3.66
C ASN A 163 -2.56 5.78 3.53
N CYS A 164 -3.63 5.12 3.99
CA CYS A 164 -4.95 5.73 4.05
C CYS A 164 -5.09 6.68 5.26
N LEU A 165 -4.64 6.26 6.45
CA LEU A 165 -4.80 7.01 7.67
C LEU A 165 -3.95 8.30 7.71
N ALA A 166 -2.70 8.23 7.27
CA ALA A 166 -1.73 9.30 7.49
C ALA A 166 -2.10 10.65 6.84
N PRO A 167 -2.51 10.73 5.56
CA PRO A 167 -2.91 12.01 4.97
C PRO A 167 -4.11 12.63 5.68
N MET A 168 -5.14 11.82 5.99
CA MET A 168 -6.34 12.25 6.70
C MET A 168 -6.01 12.73 8.13
N ALA A 169 -5.21 11.95 8.87
CA ALA A 169 -4.80 12.32 10.23
C ALA A 169 -3.93 13.57 10.25
N LYS A 170 -3.05 13.74 9.25
CA LYS A 170 -2.24 14.95 9.12
C LYS A 170 -3.10 16.17 8.86
N ALA A 171 -4.00 16.13 7.89
CA ALA A 171 -4.88 17.26 7.57
C ALA A 171 -5.79 17.64 8.75
N LEU A 172 -6.31 16.63 9.49
CA LEU A 172 -7.09 16.89 10.71
C LEU A 172 -6.23 17.52 11.80
N ASN A 173 -5.02 17.00 12.05
CA ASN A 173 -4.13 17.50 13.09
C ASN A 173 -3.61 18.91 12.79
N ASP A 174 -3.39 19.24 11.52
CA ASP A 174 -2.99 20.58 11.07
C ASP A 174 -4.14 21.60 11.26
N TYR A 175 -5.40 21.18 11.08
CA TYR A 175 -6.59 22.02 11.31
C TYR A 175 -6.93 22.16 12.80
N ALA A 176 -6.98 21.05 13.52
CA ALA A 176 -7.30 20.99 14.95
C ALA A 176 -6.46 19.90 15.61
N PRO A 177 -5.47 20.24 16.46
CA PRO A 177 -4.53 19.28 17.02
C PRO A 177 -5.18 18.10 17.73
N ILE A 178 -4.88 16.88 17.27
CA ILE A 178 -5.37 15.62 17.84
C ILE A 178 -4.76 15.42 19.23
N GLN A 179 -5.60 15.22 20.22
CA GLN A 179 -5.22 14.91 21.60
C GLN A 179 -5.12 13.39 21.82
N SER A 180 -6.13 12.66 21.36
CA SER A 180 -6.21 11.20 21.39
C SER A 180 -7.18 10.72 20.31
N GLY A 181 -7.11 9.43 19.96
CA GLY A 181 -8.07 8.88 19.00
C GLY A 181 -8.03 7.37 18.88
N ILE A 182 -9.10 6.83 18.32
CA ILE A 182 -9.25 5.42 17.98
C ILE A 182 -9.48 5.34 16.47
N MET A 183 -8.62 4.62 15.77
CA MET A 183 -8.86 4.29 14.37
C MET A 183 -9.44 2.88 14.26
N SER A 184 -10.43 2.71 13.42
CA SER A 184 -10.95 1.41 13.01
C SER A 184 -10.88 1.30 11.50
N THR A 185 -10.34 0.19 10.99
CA THR A 185 -10.45 -0.09 9.56
C THR A 185 -11.41 -1.26 9.30
N ILE A 186 -12.38 -1.02 8.42
CA ILE A 186 -13.21 -2.07 7.84
C ILE A 186 -12.49 -2.50 6.57
N HIS A 187 -11.82 -3.64 6.63
CA HIS A 187 -10.83 -4.06 5.66
C HIS A 187 -11.31 -5.24 4.84
N ALA A 188 -11.10 -5.20 3.55
CA ALA A 188 -11.29 -6.36 2.68
C ALA A 188 -10.43 -7.56 3.16
N TYR A 189 -10.87 -8.79 2.90
CA TYR A 189 -10.04 -9.96 3.18
C TYR A 189 -8.80 -9.97 2.27
N THR A 190 -7.75 -10.63 2.70
CA THR A 190 -6.48 -10.69 1.95
C THR A 190 -5.98 -12.13 1.88
N GLY A 191 -5.06 -12.40 0.95
CA GLY A 191 -4.54 -13.74 0.67
C GLY A 191 -3.78 -14.42 1.82
N ASP A 192 -3.60 -13.76 2.95
CA ASP A 192 -3.06 -14.34 4.18
C ASP A 192 -4.14 -15.04 5.04
N GLN A 193 -5.44 -14.79 4.76
CA GLN A 193 -6.55 -15.47 5.39
C GLN A 193 -6.84 -16.80 4.70
N MET A 194 -7.48 -17.72 5.43
CA MET A 194 -7.89 -19.00 4.86
C MET A 194 -9.16 -18.85 4.03
N ILE A 195 -9.29 -19.63 2.96
CA ILE A 195 -10.52 -19.73 2.15
C ILE A 195 -11.61 -20.43 2.94
N LEU A 196 -11.29 -21.62 3.48
CA LEU A 196 -12.09 -22.35 4.46
C LEU A 196 -11.32 -22.45 5.77
N ASP A 197 -11.99 -22.82 6.87
CA ASP A 197 -11.34 -23.02 8.17
C ASP A 197 -10.15 -23.99 8.04
N GLY A 198 -8.97 -23.53 8.45
CA GLY A 198 -7.76 -24.34 8.34
C GLY A 198 -6.58 -23.72 9.09
N PRO A 199 -5.47 -24.47 9.28
CA PRO A 199 -4.33 -23.98 10.05
C PRO A 199 -3.68 -22.77 9.36
N HIS A 200 -3.65 -21.64 10.07
CA HIS A 200 -2.96 -20.47 9.59
C HIS A 200 -1.45 -20.57 9.82
N ARG A 201 -0.64 -20.29 8.78
CA ARG A 201 0.82 -20.48 8.80
C ARG A 201 1.58 -19.71 9.90
N LYS A 202 0.98 -18.62 10.44
CA LYS A 202 1.55 -17.82 11.55
C LYS A 202 0.81 -18.05 12.88
N GLY A 203 -0.09 -19.04 12.97
CA GLY A 203 -0.81 -19.40 14.19
C GLY A 203 -1.92 -18.41 14.59
N ASP A 204 -2.33 -17.48 13.73
CA ASP A 204 -3.45 -16.57 14.03
C ASP A 204 -4.77 -17.33 13.95
N LEU A 205 -5.43 -17.50 15.11
CA LEU A 205 -6.66 -18.29 15.23
C LEU A 205 -7.87 -17.67 14.51
N ARG A 206 -7.90 -16.34 14.36
CA ARG A 206 -8.98 -15.64 13.68
C ARG A 206 -8.78 -15.66 12.16
N ARG A 207 -7.56 -15.45 11.68
CA ARG A 207 -7.24 -15.57 10.25
C ARG A 207 -7.28 -17.02 9.74
N ALA A 208 -7.30 -18.00 10.65
CA ALA A 208 -7.54 -19.41 10.35
C ALA A 208 -8.97 -19.71 9.89
N ARG A 209 -9.89 -18.76 10.06
CA ARG A 209 -11.29 -18.92 9.67
C ARG A 209 -11.52 -18.41 8.24
N ALA A 210 -12.56 -18.95 7.59
CA ALA A 210 -12.95 -18.62 6.22
C ALA A 210 -13.17 -17.11 6.03
N GLY A 211 -12.28 -16.47 5.25
CA GLY A 211 -12.25 -15.02 5.09
C GLY A 211 -13.48 -14.44 4.39
N ALA A 212 -14.00 -15.16 3.40
CA ALA A 212 -15.15 -14.73 2.61
C ALA A 212 -16.53 -14.98 3.29
N ALA A 213 -16.54 -15.56 4.50
CA ALA A 213 -17.77 -15.90 5.21
C ALA A 213 -17.88 -15.29 6.61
N ASN A 214 -16.86 -14.54 7.06
CA ASN A 214 -16.79 -14.03 8.43
C ASN A 214 -16.37 -12.57 8.51
N ILE A 215 -16.88 -11.85 9.52
CA ILE A 215 -16.23 -10.66 10.03
C ILE A 215 -15.12 -11.12 10.97
N VAL A 216 -13.87 -10.75 10.67
CA VAL A 216 -12.67 -11.23 11.37
C VAL A 216 -12.00 -10.08 12.10
N PRO A 217 -12.17 -9.93 13.44
CA PRO A 217 -11.47 -8.92 14.22
C PRO A 217 -9.97 -9.20 14.24
N ASN A 218 -9.16 -8.18 13.96
CA ASN A 218 -7.70 -8.25 13.99
C ASN A 218 -7.10 -7.01 14.65
N SER A 219 -5.89 -7.16 15.16
CA SER A 219 -5.04 -6.02 15.47
C SER A 219 -4.54 -5.36 14.19
N THR A 220 -4.27 -4.07 14.25
CA THR A 220 -3.57 -3.34 13.19
C THR A 220 -2.38 -2.59 13.76
N GLY A 221 -1.26 -2.64 13.06
CA GLY A 221 -0.08 -1.83 13.38
C GLY A 221 -0.18 -0.39 12.89
N ALA A 222 -1.21 -0.03 12.11
CA ALA A 222 -1.31 1.27 11.46
C ALA A 222 -1.34 2.44 12.47
N ALA A 223 -2.08 2.31 13.58
CA ALA A 223 -2.13 3.33 14.62
C ALA A 223 -0.76 3.57 15.30
N LYS A 224 0.02 2.50 15.49
CA LYS A 224 1.40 2.62 16.02
C LYS A 224 2.34 3.21 14.96
N ALA A 225 2.20 2.78 13.72
CA ALA A 225 3.03 3.23 12.61
C ALA A 225 2.82 4.72 12.29
N ILE A 226 1.69 5.31 12.69
CA ILE A 226 1.42 6.73 12.45
C ILE A 226 2.47 7.62 13.11
N GLY A 227 2.97 7.27 14.30
CA GLY A 227 4.03 8.00 15.00
C GLY A 227 5.40 7.97 14.29
N LEU A 228 5.64 7.00 13.40
CA LEU A 228 6.83 6.95 12.55
C LEU A 228 6.73 7.90 11.35
N VAL A 229 5.50 8.21 10.94
CA VAL A 229 5.19 9.03 9.75
C VAL A 229 4.88 10.47 10.16
N ILE A 230 4.15 10.65 11.27
CA ILE A 230 3.75 11.94 11.85
C ILE A 230 4.14 11.91 13.32
N PRO A 231 5.36 12.37 13.68
CA PRO A 231 5.90 12.28 15.04
C PRO A 231 5.01 12.90 16.12
N GLU A 232 4.26 13.96 15.80
CA GLU A 232 3.35 14.65 16.71
C GLU A 232 2.16 13.76 17.14
N LEU A 233 1.87 12.71 16.41
CA LEU A 233 0.82 11.74 16.73
C LEU A 233 1.32 10.49 17.45
N ASN A 234 2.61 10.44 17.78
CA ASN A 234 3.18 9.30 18.49
C ASN A 234 2.48 9.09 19.85
N GLY A 235 1.95 7.89 20.06
CA GLY A 235 1.25 7.51 21.28
C GLY A 235 -0.18 8.06 21.44
N LYS A 236 -0.66 8.91 20.51
CA LYS A 236 -2.01 9.48 20.59
C LYS A 236 -3.10 8.60 19.98
N LEU A 237 -2.74 7.69 19.09
CA LEU A 237 -3.69 6.84 18.39
C LEU A 237 -3.56 5.37 18.77
N ILE A 238 -4.69 4.72 18.99
CA ILE A 238 -4.82 3.26 19.06
C ILE A 238 -5.72 2.78 17.94
N GLY A 239 -5.70 1.48 17.61
CA GLY A 239 -6.54 1.02 16.51
C GLY A 239 -6.77 -0.48 16.41
N SER A 240 -7.82 -0.81 15.68
CA SER A 240 -8.25 -2.17 15.37
C SER A 240 -8.64 -2.30 13.90
N ALA A 241 -8.77 -3.55 13.44
CA ALA A 241 -9.26 -3.88 12.11
C ALA A 241 -10.40 -4.88 12.21
N GLN A 242 -11.40 -4.71 11.35
CA GLN A 242 -12.46 -5.70 11.11
C GLN A 242 -12.35 -6.12 9.65
N ARG A 243 -11.93 -7.36 9.38
CA ARG A 243 -11.91 -7.87 8.02
C ARG A 243 -13.28 -8.40 7.65
N VAL A 244 -13.75 -8.04 6.45
CA VAL A 244 -15.11 -8.29 5.98
C VAL A 244 -15.10 -9.04 4.65
N PRO A 245 -16.19 -9.72 4.27
CA PRO A 245 -16.30 -10.54 3.05
C PRO A 245 -16.39 -9.72 1.76
N VAL A 246 -15.41 -8.84 1.51
CA VAL A 246 -15.24 -8.13 0.22
C VAL A 246 -13.83 -8.36 -0.31
N PRO A 247 -13.63 -8.52 -1.64
CA PRO A 247 -12.34 -8.90 -2.21
C PRO A 247 -11.30 -7.76 -2.20
N THR A 248 -11.75 -6.51 -2.33
CA THR A 248 -10.96 -5.29 -2.23
C THR A 248 -11.88 -4.09 -1.97
N GLY A 249 -11.31 -2.94 -1.62
CA GLY A 249 -12.08 -1.78 -1.18
C GLY A 249 -12.30 -1.79 0.33
N SER A 250 -11.64 -0.88 1.02
CA SER A 250 -11.59 -0.77 2.49
C SER A 250 -11.84 0.66 2.93
N THR A 251 -12.22 0.85 4.18
CA THR A 251 -12.38 2.18 4.76
C THR A 251 -11.69 2.28 6.11
N THR A 252 -11.12 3.46 6.39
CA THR A 252 -10.54 3.82 7.68
C THR A 252 -11.40 4.89 8.33
N ILE A 253 -11.85 4.63 9.54
CA ILE A 253 -12.60 5.54 10.41
C ILE A 253 -11.65 6.00 11.50
N LEU A 254 -11.47 7.29 11.65
CA LEU A 254 -10.74 7.91 12.76
C LEU A 254 -11.72 8.70 13.62
N THR A 255 -11.96 8.21 14.82
CA THR A 255 -12.66 8.96 15.88
C THR A 255 -11.60 9.55 16.81
N ALA A 256 -11.58 10.88 16.94
CA ALA A 256 -10.53 11.58 17.68
C ALA A 256 -11.08 12.70 18.52
N VAL A 257 -10.43 12.95 19.65
CA VAL A 257 -10.59 14.20 20.41
C VAL A 257 -9.58 15.20 19.85
N VAL A 258 -10.08 16.32 19.38
CA VAL A 258 -9.28 17.41 18.84
C VAL A 258 -9.48 18.70 19.65
N LYS A 259 -8.48 19.58 19.63
CA LYS A 259 -8.51 20.86 20.34
C LYS A 259 -8.66 22.02 19.36
N GLY A 260 -9.60 22.93 19.64
CA GLY A 260 -9.82 24.12 18.82
C GLY A 260 -10.89 25.02 19.42
N ALA A 261 -10.92 26.29 19.02
CA ALA A 261 -11.93 27.24 19.51
C ALA A 261 -13.31 27.01 18.86
N ASP A 262 -13.32 26.65 17.58
CA ASP A 262 -14.55 26.47 16.78
C ASP A 262 -14.28 25.39 15.71
N VAL A 263 -14.49 24.13 16.10
CA VAL A 263 -14.32 22.99 15.18
C VAL A 263 -15.69 22.59 14.65
N THR A 264 -15.85 22.68 13.33
CA THR A 264 -17.10 22.38 12.63
C THR A 264 -16.88 21.35 11.55
N LYS A 265 -17.97 20.68 11.13
CA LYS A 265 -17.96 19.75 9.99
C LYS A 265 -17.46 20.45 8.71
N GLU A 266 -17.96 21.65 8.46
CA GLU A 266 -17.61 22.47 7.30
C GLU A 266 -16.14 22.86 7.33
N GLY A 267 -15.61 23.24 8.49
CA GLY A 267 -14.20 23.56 8.69
C GLY A 267 -13.28 22.37 8.44
N ILE A 268 -13.63 21.20 8.99
CA ILE A 268 -12.88 19.95 8.72
C ILE A 268 -12.91 19.63 7.22
N ASN A 269 -14.10 19.60 6.60
CA ASN A 269 -14.24 19.29 5.19
C ASN A 269 -13.46 20.28 4.30
N ALA A 270 -13.46 21.57 4.64
CA ALA A 270 -12.67 22.58 3.93
C ALA A 270 -11.15 22.33 4.07
N ALA A 271 -10.68 21.97 5.27
CA ALA A 271 -9.27 21.64 5.51
C ALA A 271 -8.86 20.37 4.71
N MET A 272 -9.68 19.32 4.70
CA MET A 272 -9.44 18.11 3.93
C MET A 272 -9.41 18.39 2.41
N LYS A 273 -10.34 19.24 1.93
CA LYS A 273 -10.39 19.66 0.52
C LYS A 273 -9.14 20.46 0.12
N ALA A 274 -8.68 21.35 1.01
CA ALA A 274 -7.45 22.12 0.78
C ALA A 274 -6.18 21.26 0.79
N ALA A 275 -6.17 20.13 1.52
CA ALA A 275 -5.08 19.17 1.57
C ALA A 275 -5.10 18.18 0.39
N ALA A 276 -6.10 18.21 -0.49
CA ALA A 276 -6.24 17.29 -1.60
C ALA A 276 -5.04 17.36 -2.57
N SER A 277 -4.62 16.19 -3.05
CA SER A 277 -3.45 16.02 -3.91
C SER A 277 -3.62 14.78 -4.79
N GLU A 278 -2.61 14.41 -5.59
CA GLU A 278 -2.59 13.13 -6.31
C GLU A 278 -2.63 11.89 -5.38
N SER A 279 -2.27 12.06 -4.12
CA SER A 279 -2.22 11.00 -3.10
C SER A 279 -3.40 11.01 -2.15
N PHE A 280 -4.00 12.18 -1.92
CA PHE A 280 -5.13 12.38 -1.02
C PHE A 280 -6.31 13.00 -1.77
N GLY A 281 -7.30 12.17 -2.07
CA GLY A 281 -8.51 12.58 -2.77
C GLY A 281 -9.58 13.12 -1.81
N TYR A 282 -10.56 13.84 -2.37
CA TYR A 282 -11.70 14.39 -1.67
C TYR A 282 -12.99 14.00 -2.40
N ASN A 283 -13.99 13.50 -1.67
CA ASN A 283 -15.25 13.01 -2.22
C ASN A 283 -16.45 13.58 -1.46
N GLU A 284 -17.50 13.95 -2.20
CA GLU A 284 -18.79 14.42 -1.70
C GLU A 284 -19.96 13.51 -2.12
N ASP A 285 -19.70 12.47 -2.92
CA ASP A 285 -20.72 11.52 -3.37
C ASP A 285 -20.92 10.41 -2.33
N ALA A 286 -22.12 9.83 -2.32
CA ALA A 286 -22.47 8.69 -1.48
C ALA A 286 -21.93 7.39 -2.12
N ILE A 287 -20.66 7.08 -1.89
CA ILE A 287 -19.94 5.92 -2.42
C ILE A 287 -19.90 4.74 -1.46
N VAL A 288 -19.60 3.56 -2.01
CA VAL A 288 -19.38 2.31 -1.28
C VAL A 288 -18.07 1.65 -1.70
N SER A 289 -17.68 0.58 -1.03
CA SER A 289 -16.37 -0.05 -1.23
C SER A 289 -16.06 -0.51 -2.66
N SER A 290 -17.08 -0.86 -3.46
CA SER A 290 -16.86 -1.25 -4.86
C SER A 290 -16.48 -0.07 -5.77
N ASP A 291 -16.83 1.16 -5.39
CA ASP A 291 -16.57 2.35 -6.21
C ASP A 291 -15.10 2.78 -6.14
N VAL A 292 -14.37 2.31 -5.11
CA VAL A 292 -12.95 2.64 -4.93
C VAL A 292 -12.00 1.60 -5.52
N ILE A 293 -12.52 0.55 -6.15
CA ILE A 293 -11.70 -0.48 -6.78
C ILE A 293 -10.90 0.12 -7.96
N GLY A 294 -9.60 -0.12 -7.97
CA GLY A 294 -8.70 0.42 -8.98
C GLY A 294 -8.28 1.88 -8.75
N MET A 295 -8.77 2.52 -7.70
CA MET A 295 -8.43 3.90 -7.35
C MET A 295 -6.93 4.07 -7.09
N ARG A 296 -6.37 5.24 -7.47
CA ARG A 296 -4.95 5.58 -7.29
C ARG A 296 -4.65 6.56 -6.16
N PHE A 297 -5.64 7.18 -5.54
CA PHE A 297 -5.42 7.91 -4.30
C PHE A 297 -5.00 6.94 -3.19
N GLY A 298 -4.01 7.27 -2.40
CA GLY A 298 -3.64 6.49 -1.21
C GLY A 298 -4.74 6.50 -0.15
N SER A 299 -5.49 7.61 -0.11
CA SER A 299 -6.60 7.88 0.78
C SER A 299 -7.61 8.76 0.04
N LEU A 300 -8.89 8.42 0.08
CA LEU A 300 -9.97 9.22 -0.47
C LEU A 300 -10.90 9.65 0.68
N PHE A 301 -10.78 10.90 1.10
CA PHE A 301 -11.61 11.45 2.16
C PHE A 301 -13.08 11.51 1.77
N ASP A 302 -13.96 11.06 2.67
CA ASP A 302 -15.41 11.07 2.49
C ASP A 302 -16.04 12.19 3.33
N ALA A 303 -16.33 13.32 2.69
CA ALA A 303 -16.91 14.49 3.35
C ALA A 303 -18.33 14.25 3.87
N THR A 304 -19.03 13.23 3.35
CA THR A 304 -20.40 12.90 3.78
C THR A 304 -20.42 12.28 5.17
N GLN A 305 -19.30 11.65 5.61
CA GLN A 305 -19.18 10.91 6.86
C GLN A 305 -18.56 11.71 8.02
N THR A 306 -18.26 12.99 7.83
CA THR A 306 -17.71 13.84 8.90
C THR A 306 -18.75 14.12 9.96
N MET A 307 -18.39 13.83 11.22
CA MET A 307 -19.21 14.12 12.40
C MET A 307 -18.42 14.94 13.40
N VAL A 308 -19.09 15.85 14.11
CA VAL A 308 -18.47 16.73 15.13
C VAL A 308 -19.42 16.85 16.31
N ALA A 309 -18.89 16.66 17.50
CA ALA A 309 -19.60 16.91 18.77
C ALA A 309 -18.69 17.73 19.71
N LYS A 310 -19.19 18.85 20.22
CA LYS A 310 -18.49 19.62 21.25
C LYS A 310 -18.59 18.90 22.60
N ILE A 311 -17.45 18.62 23.25
CA ILE A 311 -17.39 17.93 24.54
C ILE A 311 -16.90 18.80 25.70
N ALA A 312 -16.17 19.89 25.40
CA ALA A 312 -15.78 20.92 26.35
C ALA A 312 -15.56 22.24 25.61
N ASP A 313 -15.15 23.32 26.29
CA ASP A 313 -15.03 24.65 25.68
C ASP A 313 -14.11 24.69 24.45
N ASP A 314 -12.98 23.97 24.50
CA ASP A 314 -11.98 23.91 23.43
C ASP A 314 -11.71 22.47 22.94
N LEU A 315 -12.58 21.52 23.31
CA LEU A 315 -12.44 20.10 22.93
C LEU A 315 -13.67 19.62 22.14
N TYR A 316 -13.37 18.89 21.07
CA TYR A 316 -14.38 18.30 20.20
C TYR A 316 -14.05 16.83 19.94
N GLU A 317 -15.07 15.98 19.99
CA GLU A 317 -15.01 14.64 19.44
C GLU A 317 -15.41 14.69 17.97
N VAL A 318 -14.55 14.17 17.11
CA VAL A 318 -14.76 14.18 15.67
C VAL A 318 -14.62 12.78 15.09
N GLN A 319 -15.42 12.47 14.06
CA GLN A 319 -15.21 11.30 13.22
C GLN A 319 -14.91 11.77 11.81
N VAL A 320 -13.84 11.24 11.23
CA VAL A 320 -13.47 11.41 9.82
C VAL A 320 -13.24 10.05 9.17
N VAL A 321 -13.59 9.93 7.90
CA VAL A 321 -13.58 8.66 7.15
C VAL A 321 -12.84 8.83 5.85
N SER A 322 -11.99 7.85 5.51
CA SER A 322 -11.37 7.75 4.20
C SER A 322 -11.48 6.34 3.64
N TRP A 323 -11.69 6.28 2.33
CA TRP A 323 -11.68 5.05 1.54
C TRP A 323 -10.31 4.77 0.94
N TYR A 324 -10.02 3.51 0.68
CA TYR A 324 -8.83 3.07 -0.06
C TYR A 324 -9.05 1.71 -0.72
N ASP A 325 -8.55 1.55 -1.92
CA ASP A 325 -8.31 0.21 -2.45
C ASP A 325 -7.06 -0.34 -1.76
N ASN A 326 -7.23 -1.31 -0.87
CA ASN A 326 -6.13 -1.86 -0.07
C ASN A 326 -5.01 -2.48 -0.91
N GLU A 327 -5.24 -2.72 -2.20
CA GLU A 327 -4.24 -3.18 -3.16
C GLU A 327 -3.75 -2.04 -4.06
N ASN A 328 -4.63 -1.44 -4.89
CA ASN A 328 -4.22 -0.49 -5.92
C ASN A 328 -3.87 0.90 -5.38
N SER A 329 -4.59 1.42 -4.36
CA SER A 329 -4.24 2.67 -3.70
C SER A 329 -2.85 2.58 -3.05
N TYR A 330 -2.61 1.50 -2.30
CA TYR A 330 -1.32 1.24 -1.67
C TYR A 330 -0.20 1.11 -2.71
N THR A 331 -0.44 0.34 -3.76
CA THR A 331 0.53 0.17 -4.86
C THR A 331 0.87 1.50 -5.51
N SER A 332 -0.11 2.38 -5.72
CA SER A 332 0.12 3.70 -6.32
C SER A 332 1.02 4.58 -5.44
N GLN A 333 0.81 4.59 -4.14
CA GLN A 333 1.67 5.31 -3.20
C GLN A 333 3.10 4.76 -3.21
N MET A 334 3.23 3.44 -3.21
CA MET A 334 4.52 2.77 -3.27
C MET A 334 5.27 3.04 -4.57
N VAL A 335 4.59 3.05 -5.71
CA VAL A 335 5.18 3.39 -7.02
C VAL A 335 5.68 4.84 -7.03
N ARG A 336 4.92 5.81 -6.49
CA ARG A 336 5.37 7.20 -6.30
C ARG A 336 6.60 7.27 -5.39
N THR A 337 6.59 6.53 -4.28
CA THR A 337 7.72 6.44 -3.34
C THR A 337 8.98 5.89 -4.03
N ILE A 338 8.85 4.85 -4.88
CA ILE A 338 9.98 4.28 -5.64
C ILE A 338 10.65 5.37 -6.50
N LYS A 339 9.86 6.14 -7.25
CA LYS A 339 10.39 7.20 -8.12
C LYS A 339 11.10 8.28 -7.30
N TYR A 340 10.42 8.83 -6.29
CA TYR A 340 11.00 9.84 -5.41
C TYR A 340 12.30 9.35 -4.77
N PHE A 341 12.29 8.14 -4.21
CA PHE A 341 13.45 7.55 -3.54
C PHE A 341 14.62 7.30 -4.47
N ALA A 342 14.38 6.95 -5.73
CA ALA A 342 15.41 6.75 -6.72
C ALA A 342 16.10 8.05 -7.16
N GLU A 343 15.39 9.18 -7.09
CA GLU A 343 15.82 10.49 -7.60
C GLU A 343 16.63 11.33 -6.58
N ILE A 344 16.62 10.94 -5.30
CA ILE A 344 17.36 11.63 -4.22
C ILE A 344 18.76 11.09 -3.98
#